data_9de93aae2e89db89bcb89307f74d7501
#
_entry.id   9de93aae2e89db89bcb89307f74d7501
#
_cell.length_a   1.000
_cell.length_b   1.000
_cell.length_c   1.000
_cell.angle_alpha   90.00
_cell.angle_beta   90.00
_cell.angle_gamma   90.00
#
_symmetry.space_group_name_H-M   'P 1'
#
loop_
_entity.id
_entity.type
_entity.pdbx_description
1 polymer ?
#
loop_
_entity_poly.entity_id
_entity_poly.type
_entity_poly.pdbx_seq_one_letter_code
_entity_poly.pdbx_strand_id
1 'polypeptide(L)'
;MPCNTATPAPLGTAAARPPEDRPRIYVACLAAYNNGCLHGRWIEATTPDEVMDEVRAMLAASPLPDAEEWAIHDYEGFEGAHLSEYASFETVCNLADFIAEHGRLGALVHRHFGDDLEQAEAAFDDYAGCYSSRADFAEQLHLETGTEIPAALEYYIDWAALARDMEQIGRAHV
;
A
#
# COMPACT_ATOMS: atom_id res chain seq x y z
N MET A 1 38.96 -12.22 -13.09
CA MET A 1 38.03 -11.72 -12.06
C MET A 1 36.65 -12.16 -12.49
N PRO A 2 35.92 -13.03 -11.77
CA PRO A 2 34.60 -13.47 -12.20
C PRO A 2 33.59 -12.35 -11.97
N CYS A 3 32.86 -11.99 -13.02
CA CYS A 3 31.67 -11.12 -12.95
C CYS A 3 30.60 -11.79 -12.09
N ASN A 4 30.26 -11.10 -11.03
CA ASN A 4 29.16 -11.52 -10.15
C ASN A 4 27.85 -11.10 -10.84
N THR A 5 27.24 -12.00 -11.59
CA THR A 5 25.87 -11.85 -12.10
C THR A 5 24.93 -11.95 -10.90
N ALA A 6 24.60 -10.80 -10.29
CA ALA A 6 23.53 -10.73 -9.35
C ALA A 6 22.21 -10.87 -10.12
N THR A 7 21.68 -12.08 -10.19
CA THR A 7 20.29 -12.33 -10.53
C THR A 7 19.42 -11.50 -9.56
N PRO A 8 18.51 -10.64 -10.02
CA PRO A 8 17.57 -9.98 -9.13
C PRO A 8 16.83 -11.07 -8.37
N ALA A 9 16.89 -11.02 -7.04
CA ALA A 9 16.09 -11.91 -6.23
C ALA A 9 14.61 -11.65 -6.59
N PRO A 10 13.80 -12.72 -6.82
CA PRO A 10 12.37 -12.53 -6.91
C PRO A 10 11.96 -11.82 -5.62
N LEU A 11 11.11 -10.79 -5.76
CA LEU A 11 10.45 -10.16 -4.61
C LEU A 11 9.94 -11.28 -3.74
N GLY A 12 10.65 -11.51 -2.62
CA GLY A 12 10.19 -12.47 -1.64
C GLY A 12 8.80 -12.01 -1.28
N THR A 13 7.83 -12.92 -1.38
CA THR A 13 6.53 -12.79 -0.73
C THR A 13 6.80 -12.10 0.59
N ALA A 14 6.34 -10.85 0.73
CA ALA A 14 6.49 -10.10 1.96
C ALA A 14 6.00 -11.03 3.06
N ALA A 15 6.89 -11.43 3.96
CA ALA A 15 6.53 -12.28 5.07
C ALA A 15 5.35 -11.58 5.74
N ALA A 16 4.21 -12.27 5.85
CA ALA A 16 3.01 -11.75 6.48
C ALA A 16 3.44 -11.03 7.77
N ARG A 17 3.10 -9.74 7.86
CA ARG A 17 3.49 -8.89 9.00
C ARG A 17 3.10 -9.61 10.30
N PRO A 18 3.94 -9.62 11.34
CA PRO A 18 3.57 -10.22 12.62
C PRO A 18 2.23 -9.66 13.08
N PRO A 19 1.39 -10.45 13.75
CA PRO A 19 0.06 -10.00 14.18
C PRO A 19 0.06 -8.72 15.05
N GLU A 20 1.19 -8.39 15.68
CA GLU A 20 1.34 -7.16 16.47
C GLU A 20 1.46 -5.87 15.64
N ASP A 21 1.60 -5.98 14.32
CA ASP A 21 1.80 -4.86 13.38
C ASP A 21 0.65 -4.69 12.37
N ARG A 22 -0.48 -5.37 12.56
CA ARG A 22 -1.62 -5.24 11.66
C ARG A 22 -2.24 -3.85 11.77
N PRO A 23 -2.66 -3.21 10.64
CA PRO A 23 -3.38 -1.94 10.70
C PRO A 23 -4.61 -2.05 11.60
N ARG A 24 -4.87 -1.01 12.38
CA ARG A 24 -6.01 -0.94 13.28
C ARG A 24 -6.69 0.43 13.27
N ILE A 25 -7.95 0.43 13.59
CA ILE A 25 -8.78 1.63 13.66
C ILE A 25 -9.27 1.85 15.10
N TYR A 26 -9.40 3.11 15.50
CA TYR A 26 -10.10 3.47 16.72
C TYR A 26 -11.53 3.85 16.38
N VAL A 27 -12.48 3.01 16.78
CA VAL A 27 -13.90 3.27 16.57
C VAL A 27 -14.50 3.83 17.85
N ALA A 28 -15.12 4.99 17.74
CA ALA A 28 -15.75 5.69 18.87
C ALA A 28 -17.28 5.65 18.77
N CYS A 29 -17.92 5.55 19.93
CA CYS A 29 -19.37 5.71 20.08
C CYS A 29 -19.74 7.19 19.98
N LEU A 30 -20.52 7.58 18.97
CA LEU A 30 -20.90 8.97 18.72
C LEU A 30 -21.82 9.53 19.80
N ALA A 31 -22.74 8.72 20.33
CA ALA A 31 -23.61 9.13 21.46
C ALA A 31 -22.78 9.51 22.70
N ALA A 32 -21.77 8.72 23.05
CA ALA A 32 -20.88 9.01 24.17
C ALA A 32 -20.02 10.25 23.89
N TYR A 33 -19.43 10.34 22.70
CA TYR A 33 -18.58 11.45 22.28
C TYR A 33 -19.33 12.80 22.36
N ASN A 34 -20.55 12.86 21.83
CA ASN A 34 -21.40 14.06 21.86
C ASN A 34 -21.81 14.47 23.29
N ASN A 35 -21.76 13.55 24.24
CA ASN A 35 -22.00 13.82 25.66
C ASN A 35 -20.71 14.06 26.47
N GLY A 36 -19.57 14.24 25.80
CA GLY A 36 -18.28 14.52 26.42
C GLY A 36 -17.65 13.31 27.12
N CYS A 37 -18.10 12.10 26.80
CA CYS A 37 -17.55 10.86 27.30
C CYS A 37 -16.74 10.15 26.21
N LEU A 38 -15.44 9.92 26.44
CA LEU A 38 -14.61 9.15 25.52
C LEU A 38 -14.89 7.66 25.69
N HIS A 39 -15.65 7.07 24.78
CA HIS A 39 -15.94 5.64 24.73
C HIS A 39 -15.71 5.11 23.32
N GLY A 40 -14.78 4.19 23.19
CA GLY A 40 -14.36 3.60 21.91
C GLY A 40 -13.36 2.48 22.13
N ARG A 41 -12.93 1.88 21.05
CA ARG A 41 -11.99 0.74 21.08
C ARG A 41 -11.09 0.75 19.86
N TRP A 42 -9.84 0.35 20.06
CA TRP A 42 -8.94 -0.05 18.97
C TRP A 42 -9.32 -1.44 18.49
N ILE A 43 -9.51 -1.57 17.17
CA ILE A 43 -9.93 -2.81 16.51
C ILE A 43 -8.97 -3.07 15.36
N GLU A 44 -8.43 -4.29 15.27
CA GLU A 44 -7.59 -4.70 14.15
C GLU A 44 -8.44 -4.83 12.88
N ALA A 45 -7.93 -4.33 11.75
CA ALA A 45 -8.59 -4.42 10.46
C ALA A 45 -8.42 -5.83 9.86
N THR A 46 -9.13 -6.81 10.39
CA THR A 46 -9.08 -8.22 9.99
C THR A 46 -10.09 -8.50 8.88
N THR A 47 -11.32 -8.78 9.24
CA THR A 47 -12.43 -8.96 8.31
C THR A 47 -13.58 -8.01 8.65
N PRO A 48 -14.39 -7.59 7.67
CA PRO A 48 -15.53 -6.69 7.93
C PRO A 48 -16.49 -7.21 9.02
N ASP A 49 -16.71 -8.53 9.05
CA ASP A 49 -17.61 -9.16 10.02
C ASP A 49 -17.03 -9.11 11.45
N GLU A 50 -15.74 -9.44 11.61
CA GLU A 50 -15.07 -9.39 12.91
C GLU A 50 -14.99 -7.95 13.44
N VAL A 51 -14.65 -6.99 12.56
CA VAL A 51 -14.65 -5.57 12.93
C VAL A 51 -16.04 -5.12 13.38
N MET A 52 -17.10 -5.50 12.65
CA MET A 52 -18.47 -5.16 13.01
C MET A 52 -18.89 -5.78 14.35
N ASP A 53 -18.48 -7.01 14.63
CA ASP A 53 -18.80 -7.67 15.91
C ASP A 53 -18.10 -6.98 17.09
N GLU A 54 -16.85 -6.54 16.93
CA GLU A 54 -16.13 -5.74 17.92
C GLU A 54 -16.80 -4.37 18.14
N VAL A 55 -17.29 -3.72 17.07
CA VAL A 55 -18.04 -2.46 17.16
C VAL A 55 -19.36 -2.66 17.91
N ARG A 56 -20.11 -3.71 17.61
CA ARG A 56 -21.34 -4.04 18.35
C ARG A 56 -21.07 -4.26 19.83
N ALA A 57 -19.99 -4.99 20.15
CA ALA A 57 -19.58 -5.22 21.53
C ALA A 57 -19.19 -3.90 22.24
N MET A 58 -18.51 -3.01 21.54
CA MET A 58 -18.16 -1.67 22.07
C MET A 58 -19.40 -0.82 22.31
N LEU A 59 -20.35 -0.77 21.37
CA LEU A 59 -21.60 -0.02 21.52
C LEU A 59 -22.47 -0.57 22.66
N ALA A 60 -22.57 -1.89 22.80
CA ALA A 60 -23.31 -2.53 23.88
C ALA A 60 -22.73 -2.23 25.28
N ALA A 61 -21.44 -1.92 25.34
CA ALA A 61 -20.73 -1.51 26.57
C ALA A 61 -20.77 0.01 26.83
N SER A 62 -21.49 0.78 25.98
CA SER A 62 -21.57 2.24 26.12
C SER A 62 -22.19 2.64 27.47
N PRO A 63 -21.67 3.72 28.09
CA PRO A 63 -22.28 4.28 29.30
C PRO A 63 -23.60 4.97 29.02
N LEU A 64 -23.98 5.20 27.76
CA LEU A 64 -25.21 5.84 27.36
C LEU A 64 -26.19 4.79 26.81
N PRO A 65 -27.47 4.90 27.16
CA PRO A 65 -28.51 4.05 26.56
C PRO A 65 -28.66 4.38 25.08
N ASP A 66 -29.08 3.40 24.31
CA ASP A 66 -29.42 3.55 22.88
C ASP A 66 -28.26 4.05 22.02
N ALA A 67 -27.03 3.63 22.34
CA ALA A 67 -25.83 3.90 21.55
C ALA A 67 -25.81 2.99 20.31
N GLU A 68 -26.10 3.55 19.14
CA GLU A 68 -26.18 2.81 17.87
C GLU A 68 -25.21 3.34 16.82
N GLU A 69 -24.74 4.59 16.96
CA GLU A 69 -23.91 5.27 15.98
C GLU A 69 -22.42 5.24 16.38
N TRP A 70 -21.56 5.08 15.37
CA TRP A 70 -20.12 5.05 15.53
C TRP A 70 -19.41 5.78 14.39
N ALA A 71 -18.15 6.14 14.61
CA ALA A 71 -17.27 6.66 13.58
C ALA A 71 -15.82 6.24 13.85
N ILE A 72 -15.00 6.23 12.82
CA ILE A 72 -13.55 6.01 12.91
C ILE A 72 -12.92 7.35 13.29
N HIS A 73 -12.41 7.45 14.52
CA HIS A 73 -11.78 8.68 15.01
C HIS A 73 -10.26 8.71 14.86
N ASP A 74 -9.63 7.54 14.76
CA ASP A 74 -8.19 7.42 14.58
C ASP A 74 -7.83 6.08 13.92
N TYR A 75 -6.64 5.97 13.37
CA TYR A 75 -6.13 4.75 12.77
C TYR A 75 -4.60 4.72 12.77
N GLU A 76 -4.02 3.52 12.82
CA GLU A 76 -2.58 3.32 12.79
C GLU A 76 -2.19 2.08 12.00
N GLY A 77 -0.93 2.01 11.57
CA GLY A 77 -0.39 0.91 10.75
C GLY A 77 -0.69 1.01 9.25
N PHE A 78 -1.38 2.06 8.79
CA PHE A 78 -1.69 2.27 7.36
C PHE A 78 -0.57 2.99 6.57
N GLU A 79 0.65 3.12 7.13
CA GLU A 79 1.85 3.66 6.46
C GLU A 79 1.66 5.06 5.83
N GLY A 80 0.69 5.83 6.33
CA GLY A 80 0.35 7.16 5.85
C GLY A 80 -0.69 7.20 4.71
N ALA A 81 -1.34 6.08 4.40
CA ALA A 81 -2.56 6.10 3.60
C ALA A 81 -3.68 6.80 4.36
N HIS A 82 -4.54 7.52 3.63
CA HIS A 82 -5.67 8.23 4.21
C HIS A 82 -6.88 7.29 4.35
N LEU A 83 -7.57 7.40 5.49
CA LEU A 83 -8.81 6.69 5.76
C LEU A 83 -9.90 7.69 6.15
N SER A 84 -11.06 7.59 5.52
CA SER A 84 -12.21 8.43 5.84
C SER A 84 -12.82 8.03 7.18
N GLU A 85 -13.32 9.00 7.95
CA GLU A 85 -14.07 8.81 9.20
C GLU A 85 -15.27 7.87 9.05
N TYR A 86 -15.87 7.86 7.85
CA TYR A 86 -17.04 7.03 7.51
C TYR A 86 -16.72 5.93 6.48
N ALA A 87 -15.46 5.52 6.39
CA ALA A 87 -15.08 4.43 5.51
C ALA A 87 -15.82 3.12 5.88
N SER A 88 -16.27 2.37 4.88
CA SER A 88 -16.83 1.04 5.12
C SER A 88 -15.77 0.10 5.68
N PHE A 89 -16.16 -0.87 6.50
CA PHE A 89 -15.20 -1.86 7.02
C PHE A 89 -14.60 -2.71 5.91
N GLU A 90 -15.31 -2.90 4.80
CA GLU A 90 -14.76 -3.54 3.61
C GLU A 90 -13.59 -2.73 3.05
N THR A 91 -13.75 -1.41 2.87
CA THR A 91 -12.68 -0.51 2.43
C THR A 91 -11.50 -0.52 3.41
N VAL A 92 -11.79 -0.48 4.72
CA VAL A 92 -10.75 -0.52 5.77
C VAL A 92 -9.94 -1.79 5.71
N CYS A 93 -10.59 -2.95 5.65
CA CYS A 93 -9.93 -4.25 5.64
C CYS A 93 -9.14 -4.49 4.35
N ASN A 94 -9.72 -4.16 3.19
CA ASN A 94 -9.04 -4.29 1.91
C ASN A 94 -7.78 -3.39 1.85
N LEU A 95 -7.88 -2.15 2.32
CA LEU A 95 -6.72 -1.26 2.41
C LEU A 95 -5.68 -1.79 3.40
N ALA A 96 -6.11 -2.36 4.53
CA ALA A 96 -5.20 -2.96 5.51
C ALA A 96 -4.43 -4.15 4.93
N ASP A 97 -5.10 -5.03 4.19
CA ASP A 97 -4.48 -6.17 3.53
C ASP A 97 -3.49 -5.71 2.44
N PHE A 98 -3.87 -4.73 1.63
CA PHE A 98 -3.00 -4.13 0.62
C PHE A 98 -1.73 -3.49 1.25
N ILE A 99 -1.88 -2.75 2.35
CA ILE A 99 -0.75 -2.17 3.08
C ILE A 99 0.10 -3.26 3.76
N ALA A 100 -0.51 -4.33 4.27
CA ALA A 100 0.24 -5.45 4.84
C ALA A 100 1.12 -6.15 3.79
N GLU A 101 0.68 -6.23 2.53
CA GLU A 101 1.42 -6.83 1.43
C GLU A 101 2.49 -5.89 0.86
N HIS A 102 2.15 -4.62 0.60
CA HIS A 102 3.00 -3.68 -0.14
C HIS A 102 3.70 -2.63 0.74
N GLY A 103 3.36 -2.59 2.03
CA GLY A 103 3.96 -1.66 3.01
C GLY A 103 3.82 -0.19 2.61
N ARG A 104 4.86 0.58 2.92
CA ARG A 104 4.89 2.01 2.62
C ARG A 104 4.78 2.33 1.12
N LEU A 105 5.27 1.45 0.25
CA LEU A 105 5.14 1.65 -1.20
C LEU A 105 3.67 1.58 -1.60
N GLY A 106 2.92 0.62 -1.07
CA GLY A 106 1.47 0.52 -1.28
C GLY A 106 0.74 1.80 -0.88
N ALA A 107 1.04 2.34 0.31
CA ALA A 107 0.44 3.60 0.77
C ALA A 107 0.75 4.79 -0.16
N LEU A 108 1.96 4.86 -0.71
CA LEU A 108 2.35 5.91 -1.65
C LEU A 108 1.63 5.77 -3.00
N VAL A 109 1.50 4.55 -3.51
CA VAL A 109 0.80 4.25 -4.76
C VAL A 109 -0.70 4.52 -4.60
N HIS A 110 -1.34 4.04 -3.54
CA HIS A 110 -2.74 4.32 -3.21
C HIS A 110 -3.03 5.83 -3.22
N ARG A 111 -2.20 6.61 -2.53
CA ARG A 111 -2.33 8.07 -2.53
C ARG A 111 -2.08 8.70 -3.90
N HIS A 112 -1.18 8.14 -4.71
CA HIS A 112 -0.92 8.64 -6.08
C HIS A 112 -2.16 8.54 -6.97
N PHE A 113 -2.94 7.49 -6.81
CA PHE A 113 -4.21 7.27 -7.52
C PHE A 113 -5.43 7.89 -6.82
N GLY A 114 -5.22 8.85 -5.91
CA GLY A 114 -6.30 9.60 -5.26
C GLY A 114 -7.14 8.75 -4.30
N ASP A 115 -6.49 7.83 -3.59
CA ASP A 115 -7.08 6.89 -2.64
C ASP A 115 -8.01 5.84 -3.30
N ASP A 116 -7.79 5.56 -4.59
CA ASP A 116 -8.45 4.49 -5.35
C ASP A 116 -7.64 3.19 -5.24
N LEU A 117 -8.17 2.23 -4.49
CA LEU A 117 -7.49 0.97 -4.21
C LEU A 117 -7.40 0.07 -5.44
N GLU A 118 -8.45 0.03 -6.28
CA GLU A 118 -8.46 -0.79 -7.50
C GLU A 118 -7.37 -0.35 -8.48
N GLN A 119 -7.21 0.96 -8.67
CA GLN A 119 -6.14 1.50 -9.49
C GLN A 119 -4.75 1.27 -8.87
N ALA A 120 -4.65 1.33 -7.54
CA ALA A 120 -3.40 1.05 -6.85
C ALA A 120 -2.99 -0.42 -6.98
N GLU A 121 -3.91 -1.36 -6.86
CA GLU A 121 -3.68 -2.80 -7.07
C GLU A 121 -3.24 -3.07 -8.51
N ALA A 122 -3.97 -2.53 -9.50
CA ALA A 122 -3.62 -2.69 -10.92
C ALA A 122 -2.22 -2.14 -11.25
N ALA A 123 -1.77 -1.09 -10.57
CA ALA A 123 -0.42 -0.55 -10.77
C ALA A 123 0.69 -1.50 -10.32
N PHE A 124 0.41 -2.42 -9.40
CA PHE A 124 1.39 -3.43 -8.97
C PHE A 124 1.55 -4.58 -9.97
N ASP A 125 0.58 -4.84 -10.85
CA ASP A 125 0.70 -5.80 -11.95
C ASP A 125 1.80 -5.36 -12.95
N ASP A 126 1.98 -4.04 -13.10
CA ASP A 126 3.00 -3.44 -13.98
C ASP A 126 4.27 -3.01 -13.22
N TYR A 127 4.36 -3.30 -11.92
CA TYR A 127 5.49 -2.87 -11.11
C TYR A 127 6.76 -3.62 -11.44
N ALA A 128 7.70 -2.93 -12.09
CA ALA A 128 8.95 -3.51 -12.56
C ALA A 128 10.03 -3.68 -11.48
N GLY A 129 9.79 -3.26 -10.23
CA GLY A 129 10.75 -3.39 -9.15
C GLY A 129 11.44 -2.08 -8.74
N CYS A 130 12.46 -2.19 -7.88
CA CYS A 130 13.24 -1.06 -7.39
C CYS A 130 14.68 -1.15 -7.95
N TYR A 131 15.14 -0.08 -8.56
CA TYR A 131 16.45 0.03 -9.19
C TYR A 131 17.29 1.11 -8.51
N SER A 132 18.62 0.94 -8.52
CA SER A 132 19.52 1.92 -7.92
C SER A 132 19.61 3.22 -8.72
N SER A 133 19.34 3.14 -10.03
CA SER A 133 19.25 4.30 -10.91
C SER A 133 18.29 4.06 -12.08
N ARG A 134 17.89 5.14 -12.75
CA ARG A 134 17.12 5.05 -13.99
C ARG A 134 17.89 4.37 -15.12
N ALA A 135 19.20 4.53 -15.13
CA ALA A 135 20.08 3.88 -16.10
C ALA A 135 20.07 2.35 -15.92
N ASP A 136 20.13 1.87 -14.65
CA ASP A 136 20.05 0.45 -14.33
C ASP A 136 18.69 -0.14 -14.73
N PHE A 137 17.61 0.60 -14.52
CA PHE A 137 16.29 0.20 -15.01
C PHE A 137 16.25 0.06 -16.53
N ALA A 138 16.77 1.06 -17.26
CA ALA A 138 16.78 1.05 -18.72
C ALA A 138 17.62 -0.09 -19.27
N GLU A 139 18.77 -0.38 -18.65
CA GLU A 139 19.64 -1.52 -19.00
C GLU A 139 18.91 -2.85 -18.77
N GLN A 140 18.34 -3.05 -17.58
CA GLN A 140 17.62 -4.28 -17.23
C GLN A 140 16.43 -4.54 -18.15
N LEU A 141 15.59 -3.51 -18.37
CA LEU A 141 14.44 -3.61 -19.27
C LEU A 141 14.85 -3.98 -20.69
N HIS A 142 15.97 -3.42 -21.18
CA HIS A 142 16.47 -3.70 -22.50
C HIS A 142 16.97 -5.14 -22.64
N LEU A 143 17.65 -5.67 -21.62
CA LEU A 143 18.07 -7.07 -21.55
C LEU A 143 16.87 -8.04 -21.50
N GLU A 144 15.83 -7.70 -20.75
CA GLU A 144 14.61 -8.53 -20.63
C GLU A 144 13.75 -8.53 -21.90
N THR A 145 13.73 -7.44 -22.65
CA THR A 145 13.01 -7.34 -23.94
C THR A 145 13.71 -8.05 -25.09
N GLY A 146 14.88 -8.68 -24.83
CA GLY A 146 15.55 -9.59 -25.75
C GLY A 146 16.31 -8.92 -26.91
N THR A 147 16.68 -7.66 -26.75
CA THR A 147 17.57 -7.01 -27.74
C THR A 147 19.01 -7.50 -27.52
N GLU A 148 19.53 -8.26 -28.48
CA GLU A 148 20.93 -8.68 -28.44
C GLU A 148 21.86 -7.50 -28.68
N ILE A 149 22.66 -7.16 -27.68
CA ILE A 149 23.70 -6.16 -27.78
C ILE A 149 25.02 -6.90 -28.11
N PRO A 150 25.68 -6.63 -29.24
CA PRO A 150 26.98 -7.19 -29.50
C PRO A 150 27.98 -6.79 -28.41
N ALA A 151 28.70 -7.76 -27.85
CA ALA A 151 29.68 -7.54 -26.77
C ALA A 151 30.69 -6.39 -27.04
N ALA A 152 30.99 -6.13 -28.29
CA ALA A 152 31.86 -5.02 -28.69
C ALA A 152 31.25 -3.63 -28.50
N LEU A 153 29.91 -3.55 -28.37
CA LEU A 153 29.14 -2.28 -28.23
C LEU A 153 28.62 -2.07 -26.81
N GLU A 154 28.62 -3.08 -25.98
CA GLU A 154 28.06 -3.05 -24.63
C GLU A 154 28.60 -1.87 -23.79
N TYR A 155 29.88 -1.58 -23.85
CA TYR A 155 30.56 -0.50 -23.13
C TYR A 155 30.31 0.91 -23.71
N TYR A 156 29.69 1.00 -24.89
CA TYR A 156 29.45 2.28 -25.57
C TYR A 156 28.03 2.75 -25.47
N ILE A 157 27.16 2.01 -24.78
CA ILE A 157 25.75 2.38 -24.63
C ILE A 157 25.61 3.40 -23.49
N ASP A 158 25.03 4.54 -23.81
CA ASP A 158 24.64 5.56 -22.81
C ASP A 158 23.25 5.23 -22.24
N TRP A 159 23.23 4.35 -21.24
CA TRP A 159 22.01 3.95 -20.56
C TRP A 159 21.29 5.13 -19.88
N ALA A 160 22.02 6.16 -19.46
CA ALA A 160 21.43 7.36 -18.89
C ALA A 160 20.71 8.20 -19.94
N ALA A 161 21.20 8.25 -21.19
CA ALA A 161 20.50 8.88 -22.29
C ALA A 161 19.22 8.11 -22.63
N LEU A 162 19.31 6.79 -22.76
CA LEU A 162 18.15 5.93 -23.02
C LEU A 162 17.06 6.10 -21.96
N ALA A 163 17.44 6.08 -20.68
CA ALA A 163 16.51 6.28 -19.56
C ALA A 163 15.77 7.63 -19.63
N ARG A 164 16.45 8.70 -20.02
CA ARG A 164 15.84 10.03 -20.22
C ARG A 164 14.81 10.02 -21.35
N ASP A 165 15.13 9.33 -22.46
CA ASP A 165 14.22 9.24 -23.60
C ASP A 165 12.97 8.40 -23.25
N MET A 166 13.14 7.31 -22.53
CA MET A 166 12.03 6.48 -22.02
C MET A 166 11.11 7.26 -21.09
N GLU A 167 11.66 8.08 -20.20
CA GLU A 167 10.86 8.95 -19.30
C GLU A 167 10.01 9.96 -20.09
N GLN A 168 10.53 10.51 -21.18
CA GLN A 168 9.79 11.44 -22.01
C GLN A 168 8.65 10.76 -22.76
N ILE A 169 8.88 9.55 -23.28
CA ILE A 169 7.84 8.75 -23.97
C ILE A 169 6.71 8.41 -22.99
N GLY A 170 7.04 7.97 -21.75
CA GLY A 170 6.04 7.67 -20.73
C GLY A 170 5.17 8.86 -20.35
N ARG A 171 5.72 10.08 -20.31
CA ARG A 171 4.96 11.30 -20.01
C ARG A 171 4.06 11.77 -21.16
N ALA A 172 4.31 11.33 -22.37
CA ALA A 172 3.51 11.71 -23.54
C ALA A 172 2.18 10.92 -23.64
N HIS A 173 1.96 9.93 -22.81
CA HIS A 173 0.79 9.07 -22.81
C HIS A 173 -0.07 9.16 -21.52
N VAL A 174 0.19 10.17 -20.67
CA VAL A 174 -0.60 10.45 -19.47
C VAL A 174 -1.51 11.65 -19.69
#